data_cc70b59056c49f8cf4525928d858c039
#
_entry.id   cc70b59056c49f8cf4525928d858c039
#
_cell.length_a   1.000
_cell.length_b   1.000
_cell.length_c   1.000
_cell.angle_alpha   90.00
_cell.angle_beta   90.00
_cell.angle_gamma   90.00
#
_symmetry.space_group_name_H-M   'P 1'
#
loop_
_entity.id
_entity.type
_entity.pdbx_description
1 polymer ?
#
loop_
_entity_poly.entity_id
_entity_poly.type
_entity_poly.pdbx_seq_one_letter_code
_entity_poly.pdbx_strand_id
1 'polypeptide(L)'
;VDMDNVWGGRPGIPADYAGISRTDFWRNTATLMGTERTGPDLTNIGSRQPSLAWNLLHLYQPRAVVEKSIMPAYPWLFELKNELGEKDVEVVVPDAYRKGISGRIVATQEALQLVAYLQSLKQTPLPDGKLPMEFLYKKKEIPVVVNGNNANLPDGKLLYTNNCMSCHQANGEGLKGAFPSLKGSPIVLGDDLELLVNIIMLGYDARPEYAVMNAVGLDNNLTPEEVTAIINHEKTSWGNNAKTVTPEEVKKLMDFIKLTSNK
;
A
#
# COMPACT_ATOMS: atom_id res chain seq x y z
N VAL A 1 11.66 -11.25 -15.10
CA VAL A 1 10.68 -10.21 -14.72
C VAL A 1 9.79 -9.99 -15.92
N ASP A 2 8.52 -10.27 -15.78
CA ASP A 2 7.56 -10.07 -16.84
C ASP A 2 7.35 -8.56 -17.05
N MET A 3 7.56 -8.11 -18.28
CA MET A 3 7.44 -6.71 -18.67
C MET A 3 5.99 -6.32 -18.95
N ASP A 4 5.10 -7.30 -19.03
CA ASP A 4 3.71 -7.08 -19.29
C ASP A 4 2.95 -6.77 -17.98
N ASN A 5 2.51 -5.53 -17.82
CA ASN A 5 1.90 -5.02 -16.61
C ASN A 5 0.37 -5.21 -16.54
N VAL A 6 -0.16 -6.19 -17.23
CA VAL A 6 -1.61 -6.42 -17.35
C VAL A 6 -2.30 -6.60 -16.00
N TRP A 7 -1.60 -7.13 -14.99
CA TRP A 7 -2.15 -7.42 -13.67
C TRP A 7 -1.96 -6.32 -12.63
N GLY A 8 -1.10 -5.36 -12.88
CA GLY A 8 -0.82 -4.27 -11.94
C GLY A 8 -1.82 -3.11 -11.97
N GLY A 9 -2.79 -3.15 -12.89
CA GLY A 9 -3.75 -2.06 -13.07
C GLY A 9 -3.16 -0.75 -13.57
N ARG A 10 -1.84 -0.70 -13.75
CA ARG A 10 -1.13 0.39 -14.41
C ARG A 10 -0.18 -0.20 -15.44
N PRO A 11 -0.26 0.25 -16.69
CA PRO A 11 0.77 -0.04 -17.65
C PRO A 11 2.07 0.54 -17.11
N GLY A 12 3.03 -0.30 -16.90
CA GLY A 12 4.39 0.14 -16.63
C GLY A 12 4.97 0.72 -17.89
N ILE A 13 5.80 1.73 -17.75
CA ILE A 13 6.59 2.26 -18.84
C ILE A 13 7.24 1.14 -19.68
N PRO A 14 7.82 0.08 -19.07
CA PRO A 14 8.34 -1.05 -19.83
C PRO A 14 7.27 -1.77 -20.66
N ALA A 15 6.06 -1.96 -20.13
CA ALA A 15 4.98 -2.62 -20.89
C ALA A 15 4.45 -1.73 -22.00
N ASP A 16 4.34 -0.43 -21.77
CA ASP A 16 3.96 0.53 -22.80
C ASP A 16 5.01 0.60 -23.91
N TYR A 17 6.29 0.59 -23.53
CA TYR A 17 7.39 0.49 -24.49
C TYR A 17 7.37 -0.84 -25.26
N ALA A 18 7.15 -1.95 -24.61
CA ALA A 18 7.01 -3.25 -25.25
C ALA A 18 5.80 -3.29 -26.22
N GLY A 19 4.70 -2.59 -25.86
CA GLY A 19 3.54 -2.44 -26.73
C GLY A 19 3.79 -1.58 -27.97
N ILE A 20 4.56 -0.52 -27.82
CA ILE A 20 4.89 0.43 -28.89
C ILE A 20 6.05 -0.08 -29.75
N SER A 21 7.04 -0.72 -29.14
CA SER A 21 8.31 -1.11 -29.74
C SER A 21 8.49 -2.63 -29.76
N ARG A 22 7.43 -3.38 -30.08
CA ARG A 22 7.49 -4.85 -30.17
C ARG A 22 8.62 -5.38 -31.07
N THR A 23 9.10 -4.55 -31.97
CA THR A 23 10.23 -4.85 -32.87
C THR A 23 11.59 -4.66 -32.17
N ASP A 24 11.66 -4.00 -31.03
CA ASP A 24 12.91 -3.71 -30.33
C ASP A 24 13.27 -4.71 -29.21
N PHE A 25 12.63 -5.86 -29.17
CA PHE A 25 12.95 -6.96 -28.25
C PHE A 25 14.43 -7.34 -28.24
N TRP A 26 15.10 -7.23 -29.38
CA TRP A 26 16.51 -7.54 -29.54
C TRP A 26 17.45 -6.62 -28.77
N ARG A 27 16.99 -5.46 -28.36
CA ARG A 27 17.77 -4.49 -27.59
C ARG A 27 17.56 -4.62 -26.07
N ASN A 28 16.54 -5.35 -25.67
CA ASN A 28 16.23 -5.59 -24.25
C ASN A 28 16.88 -6.89 -23.77
N THR A 29 18.08 -6.79 -23.20
CA THR A 29 18.84 -7.93 -22.68
C THR A 29 18.19 -8.62 -21.47
N ALA A 30 17.11 -8.08 -20.92
CA ALA A 30 16.48 -8.56 -19.68
C ALA A 30 15.00 -8.96 -19.86
N THR A 31 14.51 -9.15 -21.06
CA THR A 31 13.11 -9.54 -21.28
C THR A 31 12.93 -11.02 -21.03
N LEU A 32 12.55 -11.38 -19.83
CA LEU A 32 12.04 -12.72 -19.52
C LEU A 32 10.57 -12.77 -19.93
N MET A 33 10.31 -13.34 -21.08
CA MET A 33 8.96 -13.61 -21.56
C MET A 33 8.47 -14.90 -20.89
N GLY A 34 7.66 -14.75 -19.85
CA GLY A 34 6.93 -15.87 -19.29
C GLY A 34 5.69 -16.20 -20.11
N THR A 35 5.34 -17.47 -20.19
CA THR A 35 4.11 -17.93 -20.84
C THR A 35 2.89 -17.80 -19.94
N GLU A 36 3.12 -17.72 -18.62
CA GLU A 36 2.08 -17.62 -17.60
C GLU A 36 2.57 -16.78 -16.43
N ARG A 37 1.65 -15.98 -15.87
CA ARG A 37 1.91 -15.17 -14.69
C ARG A 37 1.18 -15.77 -13.49
N THR A 38 1.95 -16.24 -12.51
CA THR A 38 1.39 -16.84 -11.28
C THR A 38 1.19 -15.80 -10.17
N GLY A 39 1.99 -14.74 -10.14
CA GLY A 39 1.93 -13.66 -9.16
C GLY A 39 1.72 -12.28 -9.81
N PRO A 40 1.59 -11.22 -8.99
CA PRO A 40 1.45 -9.87 -9.51
C PRO A 40 2.74 -9.39 -10.17
N ASP A 41 2.62 -8.46 -11.10
CA ASP A 41 3.74 -7.76 -11.67
C ASP A 41 4.49 -6.95 -10.61
N LEU A 42 5.80 -7.10 -10.55
CA LEU A 42 6.65 -6.41 -9.59
C LEU A 42 7.23 -5.09 -10.10
N THR A 43 6.97 -4.71 -11.35
CA THR A 43 7.58 -3.52 -11.99
C THR A 43 7.43 -2.24 -11.17
N ASN A 44 6.30 -2.08 -10.48
CA ASN A 44 6.02 -0.90 -9.65
C ASN A 44 5.62 -1.28 -8.22
N ILE A 45 6.14 -2.39 -7.72
CA ILE A 45 5.77 -2.88 -6.37
C ILE A 45 6.21 -1.90 -5.29
N GLY A 46 7.35 -1.23 -5.45
CA GLY A 46 7.87 -0.27 -4.50
C GLY A 46 6.99 0.97 -4.31
N SER A 47 6.17 1.33 -5.31
CA SER A 47 5.14 2.37 -5.16
C SER A 47 3.82 1.81 -4.63
N ARG A 48 3.44 0.59 -5.08
CA ARG A 48 2.16 -0.01 -4.68
C ARG A 48 2.16 -0.54 -3.25
N GLN A 49 3.30 -1.06 -2.79
CA GLN A 49 3.45 -1.67 -1.46
C GLN A 49 4.81 -1.33 -0.85
N PRO A 50 5.02 -0.07 -0.43
CA PRO A 50 6.30 0.40 0.12
C PRO A 50 6.55 -0.09 1.55
N SER A 51 5.55 -0.62 2.26
CA SER A 51 5.65 -1.00 3.67
C SER A 51 6.67 -2.12 3.90
N LEU A 52 7.74 -1.83 4.66
CA LEU A 52 8.72 -2.81 5.12
C LEU A 52 8.04 -3.94 5.91
N ALA A 53 7.22 -3.58 6.90
CA ALA A 53 6.57 -4.53 7.77
C ALA A 53 5.62 -5.47 7.00
N TRP A 54 4.84 -4.92 6.06
CA TRP A 54 3.97 -5.73 5.21
C TRP A 54 4.77 -6.70 4.35
N ASN A 55 5.84 -6.24 3.71
CA ASN A 55 6.68 -7.08 2.86
C ASN A 55 7.34 -8.20 3.66
N LEU A 56 7.89 -7.90 4.84
CA LEU A 56 8.48 -8.91 5.72
C LEU A 56 7.44 -9.93 6.19
N LEU A 57 6.28 -9.48 6.64
CA LEU A 57 5.20 -10.38 7.06
C LEU A 57 4.70 -11.23 5.89
N HIS A 58 4.59 -10.65 4.69
CA HIS A 58 4.19 -11.36 3.48
C HIS A 58 5.22 -12.43 3.07
N LEU A 59 6.51 -12.15 3.19
CA LEU A 59 7.56 -13.15 2.95
C LEU A 59 7.56 -14.25 4.02
N TYR A 60 7.37 -13.88 5.29
CA TYR A 60 7.32 -14.85 6.38
C TYR A 60 6.08 -15.74 6.31
N GLN A 61 4.90 -15.15 6.16
CA GLN A 61 3.62 -15.85 6.10
C GLN A 61 2.64 -15.12 5.17
N PRO A 62 2.63 -15.44 3.88
CA PRO A 62 1.81 -14.73 2.89
C PRO A 62 0.33 -14.68 3.25
N ARG A 63 -0.20 -15.76 3.85
CA ARG A 63 -1.62 -15.86 4.21
C ARG A 63 -2.01 -14.98 5.39
N ALA A 64 -1.05 -14.46 6.15
CA ALA A 64 -1.34 -13.51 7.21
C ALA A 64 -1.84 -12.16 6.69
N VAL A 65 -1.42 -11.76 5.49
CA VAL A 65 -1.81 -10.49 4.84
C VAL A 65 -2.71 -10.68 3.62
N VAL A 66 -2.61 -11.84 2.96
CA VAL A 66 -3.46 -12.22 1.80
C VAL A 66 -4.00 -13.62 2.06
N GLU A 67 -5.17 -13.73 2.64
CA GLU A 67 -5.77 -14.99 3.14
C GLU A 67 -5.71 -16.14 2.14
N LYS A 68 -6.04 -15.87 0.88
CA LYS A 68 -6.07 -16.87 -0.21
C LYS A 68 -4.77 -16.96 -1.00
N SER A 69 -3.66 -16.45 -0.46
CA SER A 69 -2.38 -16.49 -1.16
C SER A 69 -1.91 -17.93 -1.41
N ILE A 70 -1.49 -18.19 -2.65
CA ILE A 70 -0.82 -19.43 -3.06
C ILE A 70 0.70 -19.32 -2.95
N MET A 71 1.24 -18.14 -2.65
CA MET A 71 2.67 -17.91 -2.47
C MET A 71 3.20 -18.78 -1.33
N PRO A 72 4.35 -19.48 -1.50
CA PRO A 72 5.01 -20.17 -0.41
C PRO A 72 5.59 -19.20 0.61
N ALA A 73 5.70 -19.62 1.85
CA ALA A 73 6.46 -18.90 2.87
C ALA A 73 7.97 -19.09 2.65
N TYR A 74 8.77 -18.11 3.07
CA TYR A 74 10.24 -18.11 2.96
C TYR A 74 10.88 -18.06 4.36
N PRO A 75 10.72 -19.12 5.19
CA PRO A 75 11.15 -19.10 6.59
C PRO A 75 12.67 -18.94 6.78
N TRP A 76 13.47 -19.30 5.79
CA TRP A 76 14.93 -19.15 5.84
C TRP A 76 15.42 -17.68 5.77
N LEU A 77 14.54 -16.75 5.45
CA LEU A 77 14.81 -15.31 5.50
C LEU A 77 14.63 -14.73 6.91
N PHE A 78 14.35 -15.57 7.91
CA PHE A 78 14.01 -15.12 9.26
C PHE A 78 14.71 -15.99 10.31
N GLU A 79 15.01 -15.39 11.45
CA GLU A 79 15.60 -16.04 12.59
C GLU A 79 14.70 -15.90 13.82
N LEU A 80 14.83 -16.85 14.75
CA LEU A 80 14.18 -16.77 16.06
C LEU A 80 15.19 -16.29 17.09
N LYS A 81 14.85 -15.22 17.80
CA LYS A 81 15.66 -14.69 18.91
C LYS A 81 14.81 -14.56 20.18
N ASN A 82 15.42 -14.73 21.33
CA ASN A 82 14.77 -14.48 22.63
C ASN A 82 14.80 -12.97 22.96
N GLU A 83 15.90 -12.31 22.62
CA GLU A 83 16.12 -10.88 22.84
C GLU A 83 16.50 -10.20 21.53
N LEU A 84 16.04 -8.96 21.35
CA LEU A 84 16.38 -8.16 20.17
C LEU A 84 17.68 -7.39 20.40
N GLY A 85 18.55 -7.44 19.42
CA GLY A 85 19.69 -6.51 19.31
C GLY A 85 19.24 -5.16 18.74
N GLU A 86 20.08 -4.15 18.90
CA GLU A 86 19.81 -2.76 18.47
C GLU A 86 19.49 -2.62 16.96
N LYS A 87 19.99 -3.52 16.13
CA LYS A 87 19.81 -3.50 14.67
C LYS A 87 18.80 -4.53 14.17
N ASP A 88 18.18 -5.28 15.07
CA ASP A 88 17.24 -6.31 14.69
C ASP A 88 15.89 -5.71 14.28
N VAL A 89 15.38 -6.17 13.15
CA VAL A 89 14.05 -5.81 12.67
C VAL A 89 13.10 -6.96 12.97
N GLU A 90 12.26 -6.76 13.98
CA GLU A 90 11.26 -7.75 14.36
C GLU A 90 10.11 -7.78 13.35
N VAL A 91 9.65 -9.00 13.04
CA VAL A 91 8.45 -9.24 12.24
C VAL A 91 7.30 -9.58 13.17
N VAL A 92 6.36 -8.67 13.31
CA VAL A 92 5.17 -8.87 14.13
C VAL A 92 4.22 -9.81 13.38
N VAL A 93 4.13 -11.05 13.87
CA VAL A 93 3.29 -12.10 13.28
C VAL A 93 2.07 -12.32 14.17
N PRO A 94 0.84 -12.25 13.64
CA PRO A 94 -0.37 -12.51 14.42
C PRO A 94 -0.39 -13.90 15.04
N ASP A 95 -0.94 -14.02 16.24
CA ASP A 95 -0.94 -15.28 17.01
C ASP A 95 -1.49 -16.48 16.25
N ALA A 96 -2.52 -16.27 15.43
CA ALA A 96 -3.11 -17.30 14.58
C ALA A 96 -2.10 -17.95 13.61
N TYR A 97 -1.01 -17.27 13.30
CA TYR A 97 0.02 -17.71 12.36
C TYR A 97 1.35 -18.05 13.04
N ARG A 98 1.48 -17.83 14.32
CA ARG A 98 2.70 -18.16 15.09
C ARG A 98 2.88 -19.66 15.35
N LYS A 99 1.81 -20.46 15.26
CA LYS A 99 1.84 -21.94 15.41
C LYS A 99 2.65 -22.46 16.61
N GLY A 100 2.56 -21.79 17.77
CA GLY A 100 3.29 -22.18 18.98
C GLY A 100 4.79 -21.83 18.98
N ILE A 101 5.24 -21.02 18.04
CA ILE A 101 6.62 -20.50 18.04
C ILE A 101 6.78 -19.54 19.22
N SER A 102 7.69 -19.89 20.13
CA SER A 102 8.14 -19.00 21.22
C SER A 102 9.36 -18.19 20.74
N GLY A 103 9.48 -16.96 21.23
CA GLY A 103 10.54 -16.04 20.80
C GLY A 103 10.08 -15.00 19.78
N ARG A 104 11.00 -14.15 19.37
CA ARG A 104 10.79 -13.05 18.43
C ARG A 104 11.30 -13.45 17.05
N ILE A 105 10.51 -13.17 16.03
CA ILE A 105 10.86 -13.45 14.64
C ILE A 105 11.58 -12.21 14.11
N VAL A 106 12.81 -12.39 13.64
CA VAL A 106 13.68 -11.31 13.20
C VAL A 106 14.05 -11.53 11.74
N ALA A 107 13.99 -10.46 10.95
CA ALA A 107 14.40 -10.50 9.56
C ALA A 107 15.93 -10.63 9.45
N THR A 108 16.41 -11.54 8.62
CA THR A 108 17.83 -11.63 8.27
C THR A 108 18.25 -10.45 7.39
N GLN A 109 19.55 -10.22 7.26
CA GLN A 109 20.07 -9.21 6.35
C GLN A 109 19.62 -9.45 4.89
N GLU A 110 19.51 -10.71 4.49
CA GLU A 110 19.02 -11.09 3.15
C GLU A 110 17.56 -10.69 2.95
N ALA A 111 16.70 -10.89 3.96
CA ALA A 111 15.31 -10.44 3.91
C ALA A 111 15.21 -8.91 3.75
N LEU A 112 16.00 -8.17 4.52
CA LEU A 112 16.03 -6.71 4.43
C LEU A 112 16.52 -6.22 3.07
N GLN A 113 17.56 -6.85 2.51
CA GLN A 113 18.07 -6.54 1.18
C GLN A 113 17.03 -6.84 0.09
N LEU A 114 16.33 -7.98 0.20
CA LEU A 114 15.27 -8.33 -0.73
C LEU A 114 14.13 -7.31 -0.70
N VAL A 115 13.68 -6.91 0.50
CA VAL A 115 12.63 -5.90 0.63
C VAL A 115 13.10 -4.53 0.11
N ALA A 116 14.33 -4.12 0.41
CA ALA A 116 14.89 -2.89 -0.14
C ALA A 116 14.92 -2.91 -1.67
N TYR A 117 15.26 -4.04 -2.27
CA TYR A 117 15.18 -4.22 -3.72
C TYR A 117 13.73 -4.09 -4.22
N LEU A 118 12.76 -4.76 -3.59
CA LEU A 118 11.35 -4.62 -3.98
C LEU A 118 10.86 -3.18 -3.87
N GLN A 119 11.24 -2.46 -2.81
CA GLN A 119 10.92 -1.05 -2.62
C GLN A 119 11.56 -0.12 -3.66
N SER A 120 12.70 -0.52 -4.23
CA SER A 120 13.36 0.23 -5.31
C SER A 120 12.70 0.06 -6.67
N LEU A 121 11.86 -0.96 -6.86
CA LEU A 121 11.15 -1.21 -8.10
C LEU A 121 10.00 -0.21 -8.28
N LYS A 122 10.37 0.99 -8.70
CA LYS A 122 9.45 2.09 -9.01
C LYS A 122 9.52 2.41 -10.49
N GLN A 123 8.36 2.68 -11.08
CA GLN A 123 8.30 3.12 -12.47
C GLN A 123 8.93 4.49 -12.61
N THR A 124 9.84 4.62 -13.55
CA THR A 124 10.40 5.91 -13.94
C THR A 124 9.47 6.59 -14.94
N PRO A 125 9.34 7.92 -14.90
CA PRO A 125 8.64 8.66 -15.95
C PRO A 125 9.27 8.39 -17.31
N LEU A 126 8.48 8.45 -18.39
CA LEU A 126 8.99 8.39 -19.74
C LEU A 126 10.02 9.53 -19.96
N PRO A 127 11.11 9.29 -20.72
CA PRO A 127 12.13 10.31 -20.97
C PRO A 127 11.58 11.58 -21.62
N ASP A 128 10.48 11.46 -22.36
CA ASP A 128 9.79 12.59 -23.02
C ASP A 128 8.73 13.26 -22.15
N GLY A 129 8.60 12.85 -20.89
CA GLY A 129 7.63 13.37 -19.94
C GLY A 129 6.16 13.07 -20.26
N LYS A 130 5.91 12.26 -21.28
CA LYS A 130 4.54 11.86 -21.63
C LYS A 130 4.00 10.84 -20.66
N LEU A 131 2.72 10.94 -20.35
CA LEU A 131 2.02 9.90 -19.62
C LEU A 131 1.87 8.65 -20.50
N PRO A 132 1.85 7.45 -19.91
CA PRO A 132 1.55 6.22 -20.63
C PRO A 132 0.26 6.35 -21.45
N MET A 133 0.23 5.76 -22.64
CA MET A 133 -0.94 5.85 -23.52
C MET A 133 -2.14 5.13 -22.90
N GLU A 134 -3.23 5.85 -22.69
CA GLU A 134 -4.44 5.32 -22.04
C GLU A 134 -5.20 4.26 -22.87
N PHE A 135 -4.86 4.07 -24.13
CA PHE A 135 -5.65 3.19 -25.01
C PHE A 135 -5.62 1.70 -24.60
N LEU A 136 -4.57 1.27 -23.91
CA LEU A 136 -4.47 -0.10 -23.42
C LEU A 136 -5.24 -0.32 -22.11
N TYR A 137 -5.41 0.75 -21.36
CA TYR A 137 -6.06 0.72 -20.07
C TYR A 137 -6.87 2.00 -19.93
N LYS A 138 -8.14 1.93 -20.29
CA LYS A 138 -9.05 2.98 -19.86
C LYS A 138 -8.93 3.05 -18.34
N LYS A 139 -8.37 4.15 -17.82
CA LYS A 139 -8.49 4.49 -16.41
C LYS A 139 -9.96 4.28 -16.11
N LYS A 140 -10.31 3.27 -15.32
CA LYS A 140 -11.70 3.16 -14.85
C LYS A 140 -11.96 4.47 -14.17
N GLU A 141 -12.80 5.29 -14.77
CA GLU A 141 -13.28 6.49 -14.11
C GLU A 141 -13.82 6.00 -12.78
N ILE A 142 -13.22 6.46 -11.69
CA ILE A 142 -13.70 6.10 -10.37
C ILE A 142 -15.11 6.68 -10.31
N PRO A 143 -16.15 5.86 -10.17
CA PRO A 143 -17.51 6.36 -10.23
C PRO A 143 -17.66 7.45 -9.17
N VAL A 144 -18.13 8.62 -9.58
CA VAL A 144 -18.52 9.66 -8.63
C VAL A 144 -19.79 9.17 -7.96
N VAL A 145 -19.67 8.82 -6.69
CA VAL A 145 -20.84 8.36 -5.91
C VAL A 145 -21.64 9.60 -5.51
N VAL A 146 -22.75 9.80 -6.16
CA VAL A 146 -23.70 10.88 -5.83
C VAL A 146 -24.51 10.45 -4.61
N ASN A 147 -23.96 10.63 -3.42
CA ASN A 147 -24.65 10.40 -2.16
C ASN A 147 -24.74 11.71 -1.37
N GLY A 148 -25.87 12.36 -1.43
CA GLY A 148 -26.21 13.51 -0.58
C GLY A 148 -25.19 14.67 -0.64
N ASN A 149 -24.67 15.10 0.49
CA ASN A 149 -23.72 16.22 0.62
C ASN A 149 -22.34 15.98 -0.01
N ASN A 150 -22.07 14.79 -0.55
CA ASN A 150 -20.79 14.39 -1.16
C ASN A 150 -20.89 14.22 -2.69
N ALA A 151 -21.73 15.00 -3.34
CA ALA A 151 -22.16 14.83 -4.75
C ALA A 151 -21.03 14.79 -5.81
N ASN A 152 -19.76 15.07 -5.44
CA ASN A 152 -18.62 15.14 -6.36
C ASN A 152 -17.37 14.39 -5.85
N LEU A 153 -17.50 13.52 -4.85
CA LEU A 153 -16.35 12.77 -4.35
C LEU A 153 -16.15 11.45 -5.12
N PRO A 154 -14.90 11.02 -5.33
CA PRO A 154 -14.62 9.71 -5.90
C PRO A 154 -15.08 8.58 -4.97
N ASP A 155 -15.12 7.34 -5.50
CA ASP A 155 -15.51 6.17 -4.71
C ASP A 155 -14.49 5.88 -3.60
N GLY A 156 -14.85 6.25 -2.36
CA GLY A 156 -14.01 6.06 -1.18
C GLY A 156 -13.71 4.59 -0.87
N LYS A 157 -14.64 3.67 -1.16
CA LYS A 157 -14.43 2.23 -0.99
C LYS A 157 -13.37 1.71 -1.97
N LEU A 158 -13.41 2.15 -3.21
CA LEU A 158 -12.42 1.76 -4.21
C LEU A 158 -11.04 2.33 -3.87
N LEU A 159 -10.98 3.59 -3.43
CA LEU A 159 -9.74 4.23 -2.98
C LEU A 159 -9.16 3.55 -1.75
N TYR A 160 -9.99 3.22 -0.77
CA TYR A 160 -9.59 2.43 0.40
C TYR A 160 -9.03 1.06 -0.01
N THR A 161 -9.71 0.37 -0.91
CA THR A 161 -9.27 -0.93 -1.41
C THR A 161 -7.89 -0.87 -2.06
N ASN A 162 -7.61 0.20 -2.79
CA ASN A 162 -6.35 0.35 -3.51
C ASN A 162 -5.18 0.81 -2.61
N ASN A 163 -5.45 1.56 -1.54
CA ASN A 163 -4.42 2.25 -0.77
C ASN A 163 -4.28 1.74 0.67
N CYS A 164 -5.35 1.23 1.29
CA CYS A 164 -5.42 0.98 2.74
C CYS A 164 -5.67 -0.48 3.10
N MET A 165 -6.47 -1.18 2.28
CA MET A 165 -6.98 -2.53 2.55
C MET A 165 -5.86 -3.57 2.76
N SER A 166 -4.70 -3.39 2.14
CA SER A 166 -3.58 -4.33 2.26
C SER A 166 -3.10 -4.53 3.70
N CYS A 167 -3.19 -3.48 4.52
CA CYS A 167 -2.84 -3.51 5.95
C CYS A 167 -4.10 -3.58 6.83
N HIS A 168 -5.08 -2.70 6.57
CA HIS A 168 -6.26 -2.55 7.43
C HIS A 168 -7.39 -3.52 7.10
N GLN A 169 -7.22 -4.41 6.12
CA GLN A 169 -8.15 -5.42 5.65
C GLN A 169 -9.46 -4.83 5.07
N ALA A 170 -10.20 -5.62 4.27
CA ALA A 170 -11.43 -5.18 3.61
C ALA A 170 -12.57 -4.82 4.59
N ASN A 171 -12.55 -5.44 5.78
CA ASN A 171 -13.53 -5.22 6.84
C ASN A 171 -13.11 -4.13 7.84
N GLY A 172 -11.98 -3.48 7.62
CA GLY A 172 -11.45 -2.43 8.51
C GLY A 172 -10.97 -2.92 9.88
N GLU A 173 -10.89 -4.24 10.12
CA GLU A 173 -10.48 -4.81 11.42
C GLU A 173 -8.97 -4.86 11.60
N GLY A 174 -8.21 -4.58 10.53
CA GLY A 174 -6.76 -4.68 10.57
C GLY A 174 -6.27 -6.10 10.81
N LEU A 175 -5.11 -6.21 11.38
CA LEU A 175 -4.51 -7.49 11.73
C LEU A 175 -3.92 -7.38 13.15
N LYS A 176 -4.55 -8.05 14.11
CA LYS A 176 -4.17 -7.97 15.53
C LYS A 176 -2.69 -8.27 15.71
N GLY A 177 -1.98 -7.38 16.39
CA GLY A 177 -0.54 -7.47 16.63
C GLY A 177 0.34 -7.07 15.45
N ALA A 178 -0.23 -6.60 14.34
CA ALA A 178 0.54 -6.10 13.19
C ALA A 178 -0.02 -4.77 12.65
N PHE A 179 -1.32 -4.69 12.38
CA PHE A 179 -1.94 -3.50 11.82
C PHE A 179 -3.22 -3.14 12.59
N PRO A 180 -3.42 -1.86 12.99
CA PRO A 180 -4.54 -1.48 13.82
C PRO A 180 -5.89 -1.59 13.09
N SER A 181 -6.95 -1.81 13.88
CA SER A 181 -8.32 -1.71 13.38
C SER A 181 -8.70 -0.25 13.15
N LEU A 182 -9.38 0.01 12.03
CA LEU A 182 -10.07 1.27 11.74
C LEU A 182 -11.54 1.21 12.17
N LYS A 183 -12.11 0.00 12.21
CA LYS A 183 -13.44 -0.25 12.74
C LYS A 183 -13.43 0.03 14.25
N GLY A 184 -14.28 0.96 14.69
CA GLY A 184 -14.36 1.38 16.08
C GLY A 184 -13.14 2.17 16.58
N SER A 185 -12.23 2.58 15.69
CA SER A 185 -11.02 3.32 16.08
C SER A 185 -11.36 4.71 16.65
N PRO A 186 -10.85 5.07 17.82
CA PRO A 186 -11.04 6.42 18.38
C PRO A 186 -10.49 7.53 17.48
N ILE A 187 -9.43 7.25 16.71
CA ILE A 187 -8.84 8.22 15.76
C ILE A 187 -9.80 8.45 14.60
N VAL A 188 -10.34 7.38 14.02
CA VAL A 188 -11.27 7.48 12.88
C VAL A 188 -12.60 8.10 13.30
N LEU A 189 -13.13 7.72 14.47
CA LEU A 189 -14.42 8.20 14.98
C LEU A 189 -14.33 9.57 15.64
N GLY A 190 -13.13 9.99 16.02
CA GLY A 190 -12.90 11.26 16.71
C GLY A 190 -13.09 12.49 15.80
N ASP A 191 -13.07 13.66 16.47
CA ASP A 191 -13.22 14.96 15.82
C ASP A 191 -11.88 15.58 15.39
N ASP A 192 -10.75 14.94 15.73
CA ASP A 192 -9.41 15.42 15.36
C ASP A 192 -9.09 15.05 13.91
N LEU A 193 -9.60 15.87 13.00
CA LEU A 193 -9.35 15.69 11.57
C LEU A 193 -7.89 15.93 11.21
N GLU A 194 -7.20 16.84 11.91
CA GLU A 194 -5.80 17.14 11.64
C GLU A 194 -4.92 15.91 11.88
N LEU A 195 -5.11 15.23 13.02
CA LEU A 195 -4.40 13.98 13.32
C LEU A 195 -4.66 12.91 12.24
N LEU A 196 -5.91 12.73 11.83
CA LEU A 196 -6.28 11.72 10.86
C LEU A 196 -5.66 12.00 9.48
N VAL A 197 -5.71 13.26 9.02
CA VAL A 197 -5.07 13.67 7.76
C VAL A 197 -3.55 13.54 7.84
N ASN A 198 -2.93 13.93 8.96
CA ASN A 198 -1.49 13.76 9.18
C ASN A 198 -1.07 12.30 9.10
N ILE A 199 -1.82 11.39 9.71
CA ILE A 199 -1.56 9.94 9.65
C ILE A 199 -1.58 9.44 8.21
N ILE A 200 -2.57 9.81 7.44
CA ILE A 200 -2.69 9.37 6.03
C ILE A 200 -1.58 9.96 5.18
N MET A 201 -1.27 11.25 5.37
CA MET A 201 -0.31 11.96 4.53
C MET A 201 1.15 11.67 4.89
N LEU A 202 1.49 11.62 6.17
CA LEU A 202 2.87 11.55 6.66
C LEU A 202 3.24 10.17 7.21
N GLY A 203 2.24 9.28 7.38
CA GLY A 203 2.44 8.02 8.06
C GLY A 203 2.37 8.15 9.59
N TYR A 204 2.56 7.04 10.30
CA TYR A 204 2.43 7.01 11.76
C TYR A 204 3.27 5.92 12.40
N ASP A 205 4.07 6.28 13.39
CA ASP A 205 5.00 5.40 14.12
C ASP A 205 4.96 5.64 15.65
N ALA A 206 3.81 6.07 16.17
CA ALA A 206 3.71 6.35 17.62
C ALA A 206 3.10 5.19 18.43
N ARG A 207 2.86 4.04 17.81
CA ARG A 207 2.23 2.87 18.45
C ARG A 207 3.11 1.63 18.31
N PRO A 208 3.99 1.37 19.28
CA PRO A 208 5.00 0.29 19.21
C PRO A 208 4.40 -1.11 19.12
N GLU A 209 3.11 -1.28 19.48
CA GLU A 209 2.37 -2.54 19.33
C GLU A 209 1.96 -2.86 17.89
N TYR A 210 2.14 -1.93 16.95
CA TYR A 210 1.83 -2.10 15.53
C TYR A 210 3.02 -1.73 14.64
N ALA A 211 2.97 -2.19 13.42
CA ALA A 211 3.93 -1.80 12.40
C ALA A 211 3.76 -0.33 12.00
N VAL A 212 4.85 0.28 11.56
CA VAL A 212 4.87 1.65 11.04
C VAL A 212 3.92 1.79 9.86
N MET A 213 3.04 2.78 9.89
CA MET A 213 2.22 3.16 8.75
C MET A 213 3.00 4.13 7.85
N ASN A 214 3.09 3.82 6.58
CA ASN A 214 3.76 4.66 5.59
C ASN A 214 2.94 5.92 5.24
N ALA A 215 3.60 6.91 4.64
CA ALA A 215 3.01 8.16 4.16
C ALA A 215 2.16 7.94 2.88
N VAL A 216 1.12 7.12 2.97
CA VAL A 216 0.32 6.64 1.82
C VAL A 216 -0.20 7.80 0.96
N GLY A 217 -0.61 8.90 1.60
CA GLY A 217 -1.13 10.07 0.90
C GLY A 217 -0.07 10.77 0.05
N LEU A 218 1.15 10.95 0.57
CA LEU A 218 2.26 11.52 -0.18
C LEU A 218 2.83 10.54 -1.20
N ASP A 219 3.04 9.29 -0.80
CA ASP A 219 3.64 8.25 -1.66
C ASP A 219 2.80 7.98 -2.93
N ASN A 220 1.47 8.06 -2.81
CA ASN A 220 0.54 7.84 -3.92
C ASN A 220 0.01 9.13 -4.55
N ASN A 221 0.49 10.30 -4.13
CA ASN A 221 0.04 11.62 -4.61
C ASN A 221 -1.48 11.77 -4.57
N LEU A 222 -2.11 11.40 -3.45
CA LEU A 222 -3.56 11.50 -3.30
C LEU A 222 -4.00 12.97 -3.30
N THR A 223 -5.11 13.23 -3.98
CA THR A 223 -5.74 14.55 -4.00
C THR A 223 -6.58 14.80 -2.73
N PRO A 224 -6.91 16.03 -2.38
CA PRO A 224 -7.79 16.33 -1.25
C PRO A 224 -9.15 15.61 -1.35
N GLU A 225 -9.71 15.50 -2.55
CA GLU A 225 -10.96 14.80 -2.81
C GLU A 225 -10.83 13.30 -2.55
N GLU A 226 -9.71 12.68 -2.96
CA GLU A 226 -9.43 11.26 -2.73
C GLU A 226 -9.23 10.96 -1.24
N VAL A 227 -8.44 11.79 -0.53
CA VAL A 227 -8.25 11.66 0.92
C VAL A 227 -9.59 11.84 1.66
N THR A 228 -10.40 12.84 1.26
CA THR A 228 -11.75 13.04 1.82
C THR A 228 -12.63 11.82 1.62
N ALA A 229 -12.62 11.24 0.43
CA ALA A 229 -13.42 10.06 0.11
C ALA A 229 -12.99 8.84 0.93
N ILE A 230 -11.68 8.63 1.15
CA ILE A 230 -11.15 7.58 2.02
C ILE A 230 -11.63 7.80 3.46
N ILE A 231 -11.42 8.99 4.01
CA ILE A 231 -11.82 9.34 5.38
C ILE A 231 -13.32 9.12 5.59
N ASN A 232 -14.14 9.59 4.66
CA ASN A 232 -15.59 9.43 4.75
C ASN A 232 -16.02 7.97 4.66
N HIS A 233 -15.34 7.17 3.82
CA HIS A 233 -15.55 5.74 3.78
C HIS A 233 -15.22 5.08 5.15
N GLU A 234 -14.08 5.40 5.74
CA GLU A 234 -13.67 4.85 7.03
C GLU A 234 -14.62 5.27 8.17
N LYS A 235 -15.07 6.53 8.17
CA LYS A 235 -16.00 7.06 9.17
C LYS A 235 -17.41 6.47 9.12
N THR A 236 -17.82 5.92 7.96
CA THR A 236 -19.21 5.48 7.74
C THR A 236 -19.34 3.99 7.40
N SER A 237 -18.24 3.25 7.33
CA SER A 237 -18.23 1.82 6.98
C SER A 237 -18.07 0.92 8.22
N TRP A 238 -18.31 -0.36 8.06
CA TRP A 238 -18.08 -1.43 9.05
C TRP A 238 -18.80 -1.25 10.39
N GLY A 239 -19.86 -0.44 10.41
CA GLY A 239 -20.58 -0.06 11.64
C GLY A 239 -20.05 1.21 12.30
N ASN A 240 -19.03 1.85 11.76
CA ASN A 240 -18.65 3.21 12.12
C ASN A 240 -19.78 4.18 11.73
N ASN A 241 -20.06 5.14 12.61
CA ASN A 241 -21.07 6.17 12.38
C ASN A 241 -20.56 7.51 12.92
N ALA A 242 -19.60 8.11 12.24
CA ALA A 242 -19.04 9.40 12.59
C ALA A 242 -19.35 10.47 11.52
N LYS A 243 -19.21 11.73 11.91
CA LYS A 243 -19.44 12.86 11.02
C LYS A 243 -18.47 12.83 9.83
N THR A 244 -19.00 12.96 8.63
CA THR A 244 -18.20 13.12 7.40
C THR A 244 -17.55 14.49 7.32
N VAL A 245 -16.47 14.57 6.55
CA VAL A 245 -15.67 15.77 6.34
C VAL A 245 -15.77 16.26 4.90
N THR A 246 -15.41 17.51 4.64
CA THR A 246 -15.46 18.12 3.32
C THR A 246 -14.07 18.21 2.67
N PRO A 247 -13.99 18.26 1.34
CA PRO A 247 -12.72 18.43 0.63
C PRO A 247 -11.99 19.72 1.01
N GLU A 248 -12.71 20.78 1.32
CA GLU A 248 -12.15 22.07 1.72
C GLU A 248 -11.44 21.99 3.07
N GLU A 249 -12.02 21.25 4.03
CA GLU A 249 -11.39 21.01 5.34
C GLU A 249 -10.09 20.20 5.16
N VAL A 250 -10.15 19.11 4.40
CA VAL A 250 -8.98 18.25 4.15
C VAL A 250 -7.91 18.98 3.35
N LYS A 251 -8.30 19.76 2.32
CA LYS A 251 -7.37 20.53 1.50
C LYS A 251 -6.53 21.52 2.31
N LYS A 252 -7.15 22.26 3.24
CA LYS A 252 -6.43 23.20 4.11
C LYS A 252 -5.33 22.51 4.91
N LEU A 253 -5.61 21.33 5.44
CA LEU A 253 -4.63 20.54 6.20
C LEU A 253 -3.53 20.01 5.30
N MET A 254 -3.87 19.46 4.13
CA MET A 254 -2.88 18.97 3.17
C MET A 254 -1.97 20.06 2.63
N ASP A 255 -2.50 21.26 2.37
CA ASP A 255 -1.71 22.40 1.93
C ASP A 255 -0.72 22.84 3.04
N PHE A 256 -1.15 22.83 4.31
CA PHE A 256 -0.26 23.10 5.44
C PHE A 256 0.85 22.03 5.57
N ILE A 257 0.52 20.76 5.46
CA ILE A 257 1.50 19.66 5.49
C ILE A 257 2.56 19.85 4.40
N LYS A 258 2.14 20.15 3.15
CA LYS A 258 3.08 20.35 2.02
C LYS A 258 4.03 21.53 2.25
N LEU A 259 3.57 22.60 2.90
CA LEU A 259 4.42 23.75 3.24
C LEU A 259 5.44 23.43 4.33
N THR A 260 5.13 22.52 5.25
CA THR A 260 6.00 22.15 6.38
C THR A 260 6.96 21.01 6.04
N SER A 261 6.59 20.12 5.11
CA SER A 261 7.41 18.96 4.69
C SER A 261 8.52 19.32 3.69
N ASN A 262 8.47 20.50 3.07
CA ASN A 262 9.49 21.01 2.15
C ASN A 262 10.61 21.82 2.84
N LYS A 263 10.73 21.73 4.15
CA LYS A 263 11.83 22.28 4.94
C LYS A 263 12.71 21.15 5.45
#